data_5c125cf3ed58803f766a0d1deefe8083
#
_entry.id   5c125cf3ed58803f766a0d1deefe8083
#
_cell.length_a   1.000
_cell.length_b   1.000
_cell.length_c   1.000
_cell.angle_alpha   90.00
_cell.angle_beta   90.00
_cell.angle_gamma   90.00
#
_symmetry.space_group_name_H-M   'P 1'
#
loop_
_entity.id
_entity.type
_entity.pdbx_description
1 polymer ?
#
loop_
_entity_poly.entity_id
_entity_poly.type
_entity_poly.pdbx_seq_one_letter_code
_entity_poly.pdbx_strand_id
1 'polypeptide(L)'
;MSMDQDQEPLSLYTDGASRGNPGPSAIAYAIYDQTGQLIEKDAKCIGRHTNNEAEYEAVLWGLQKVTERRCTSVRAFCDSELVVKQVSGKYRTKDPRMAIYAERVRKYKEIFGSFKLASVPRENPRTKLVDELVNEALDK
;
A
#
# COMPACT_ATOMS: atom_id res chain seq x y z
N MET A 1 19.83 -21.70 -1.49
CA MET A 1 19.06 -20.48 -1.78
C MET A 1 18.00 -20.29 -0.73
N SER A 2 17.82 -19.05 -0.31
CA SER A 2 16.74 -18.72 0.61
C SER A 2 15.41 -18.78 -0.14
N MET A 3 14.37 -19.25 0.53
CA MET A 3 13.03 -19.28 -0.05
C MET A 3 12.52 -17.88 -0.41
N ASP A 4 13.00 -16.86 0.31
CA ASP A 4 12.60 -15.48 0.08
C ASP A 4 13.04 -15.00 -1.30
N GLN A 5 14.22 -15.42 -1.78
CA GLN A 5 14.71 -15.05 -3.10
C GLN A 5 13.87 -15.64 -4.22
N ASP A 6 13.30 -16.82 -4.01
CA ASP A 6 12.48 -17.48 -5.02
C ASP A 6 11.10 -16.84 -5.16
N GLN A 7 10.69 -16.02 -4.20
CA GLN A 7 9.40 -15.32 -4.22
C GLN A 7 9.45 -13.96 -4.90
N GLU A 8 10.65 -13.43 -5.13
CA GLU A 8 10.83 -12.09 -5.68
C GLU A 8 10.73 -12.06 -7.21
N PRO A 9 10.24 -10.95 -7.78
CA PRO A 9 9.77 -9.77 -7.07
C PRO A 9 8.41 -10.03 -6.42
N LEU A 10 8.20 -9.46 -5.25
CA LEU A 10 6.89 -9.51 -4.61
C LEU A 10 6.01 -8.40 -5.20
N SER A 11 4.71 -8.68 -5.30
CA SER A 11 3.73 -7.67 -5.67
C SER A 11 2.88 -7.35 -4.45
N LEU A 12 2.79 -6.07 -4.13
CA LEU A 12 2.02 -5.57 -2.98
C LEU A 12 0.84 -4.76 -3.51
N TYR A 13 -0.37 -5.10 -3.07
CA TYR A 13 -1.58 -4.33 -3.35
C TYR A 13 -2.09 -3.76 -2.03
N THR A 14 -2.47 -2.50 -2.03
CA THR A 14 -2.94 -1.81 -0.83
C THR A 14 -4.20 -1.01 -1.10
N ASP A 15 -5.01 -0.81 -0.06
CA ASP A 15 -6.15 0.09 -0.11
C ASP A 15 -6.38 0.65 1.29
N GLY A 16 -6.83 1.89 1.32
CA GLY A 16 -7.23 2.55 2.55
C GLY A 16 -8.41 3.44 2.26
N ALA A 17 -9.36 3.49 3.17
CA ALA A 17 -10.56 4.30 2.98
C ALA A 17 -11.08 4.82 4.31
N SER A 18 -11.79 5.94 4.21
CA SER A 18 -12.46 6.58 5.34
C SER A 18 -13.95 6.67 5.03
N ARG A 19 -14.78 6.30 6.00
CA ARG A 19 -16.24 6.52 5.91
C ARG A 19 -16.57 7.88 6.49
N GLY A 20 -16.49 8.89 5.63
CA GLY A 20 -16.48 10.30 5.97
C GLY A 20 -15.06 10.82 5.78
N ASN A 21 -14.91 12.12 5.58
CA ASN A 21 -13.60 12.69 5.26
C ASN A 21 -13.33 13.95 6.10
N PRO A 22 -12.85 13.80 7.37
CA PRO A 22 -12.39 12.56 8.02
C PRO A 22 -13.51 11.72 8.60
N GLY A 23 -13.20 10.48 8.92
CA GLY A 23 -14.12 9.55 9.55
C GLY A 23 -13.44 8.23 9.90
N PRO A 24 -14.23 7.24 10.38
CA PRO A 24 -13.68 5.91 10.65
C PRO A 24 -12.99 5.36 9.42
N SER A 25 -11.75 4.90 9.60
CA SER A 25 -10.89 4.49 8.49
C SER A 25 -10.32 3.10 8.72
N ALA A 26 -10.02 2.40 7.63
CA ALA A 26 -9.38 1.10 7.66
C ALA A 26 -8.40 0.99 6.50
N ILE A 27 -7.45 0.08 6.68
CA ILE A 27 -6.40 -0.17 5.70
C ILE A 27 -6.27 -1.67 5.47
N ALA A 28 -5.79 -2.04 4.28
CA ALA A 28 -5.59 -3.44 3.92
C ALA A 28 -4.41 -3.57 2.96
N TYR A 29 -3.80 -4.75 2.98
CA TYR A 29 -2.76 -5.10 2.02
C TYR A 29 -2.91 -6.56 1.60
N ALA A 30 -2.34 -6.89 0.45
CA ALA A 30 -2.21 -8.25 -0.04
C ALA A 30 -0.86 -8.38 -0.75
N ILE A 31 -0.13 -9.45 -0.45
CA ILE A 31 1.18 -9.71 -1.01
C ILE A 31 1.12 -10.98 -1.86
N TYR A 32 1.63 -10.89 -3.08
CA TYR A 32 1.69 -12.00 -4.03
C TYR A 32 3.15 -12.28 -4.37
N ASP A 33 3.48 -13.56 -4.57
CA ASP A 33 4.81 -13.93 -5.02
C ASP A 33 4.94 -13.75 -6.54
N GLN A 34 6.11 -14.06 -7.09
CA GLN A 34 6.37 -13.87 -8.52
C GLN A 34 5.52 -14.77 -9.40
N THR A 35 4.98 -15.87 -8.87
CA THR A 35 4.10 -16.77 -9.63
C THR A 35 2.65 -16.29 -9.63
N GLY A 36 2.34 -15.25 -8.87
CA GLY A 36 0.99 -14.72 -8.73
C GLY A 36 0.20 -15.32 -7.60
N GLN A 37 0.83 -16.15 -6.76
CA GLN A 37 0.16 -16.74 -5.61
C GLN A 37 0.07 -15.74 -4.46
N LEU A 38 -1.13 -15.61 -3.88
CA LEU A 38 -1.34 -14.79 -2.68
C LEU A 38 -0.65 -15.46 -1.49
N ILE A 39 0.29 -14.77 -0.86
CA ILE A 39 1.07 -15.32 0.24
C ILE A 39 0.78 -14.67 1.59
N GLU A 40 0.18 -13.49 1.59
CA GLU A 40 -0.18 -12.80 2.84
C GLU A 40 -1.22 -11.73 2.56
N LYS A 41 -2.17 -11.56 3.47
CA LYS A 41 -3.13 -10.44 3.43
C LYS A 41 -3.59 -10.13 4.84
N ASP A 42 -3.96 -8.87 5.07
CA ASP A 42 -4.53 -8.45 6.35
C ASP A 42 -5.25 -7.11 6.18
N ALA A 43 -6.08 -6.79 7.17
CA ALA A 43 -6.81 -5.53 7.24
C ALA A 43 -7.00 -5.13 8.70
N LYS A 44 -7.09 -3.82 8.94
CA LYS A 44 -7.37 -3.31 10.29
C LYS A 44 -7.97 -1.92 10.24
N CYS A 45 -8.74 -1.59 11.29
CA CYS A 45 -9.21 -0.24 11.50
C CYS A 45 -8.07 0.60 12.12
N ILE A 46 -8.01 1.88 11.73
CA ILE A 46 -6.95 2.79 12.17
C ILE A 46 -7.49 4.03 12.89
N GLY A 47 -8.78 4.04 13.22
CA GLY A 47 -9.41 5.20 13.85
C GLY A 47 -9.81 6.25 12.83
N ARG A 48 -9.85 7.51 13.26
CA ARG A 48 -10.36 8.60 12.45
C ARG A 48 -9.25 9.23 11.61
N HIS A 49 -9.38 9.17 10.30
CA HIS A 49 -8.43 9.75 9.34
C HIS A 49 -9.19 10.28 8.13
N THR A 50 -8.50 11.09 7.31
CA THR A 50 -9.00 11.42 5.99
C THR A 50 -8.76 10.25 5.05
N ASN A 51 -9.45 10.27 3.91
CA ASN A 51 -9.27 9.21 2.91
C ASN A 51 -7.82 9.15 2.40
N ASN A 52 -7.21 10.30 2.13
CA ASN A 52 -5.81 10.34 1.67
C ASN A 52 -4.83 9.82 2.73
N GLU A 53 -5.06 10.15 4.00
CA GLU A 53 -4.24 9.61 5.09
C GLU A 53 -4.35 8.09 5.15
N ALA A 54 -5.56 7.55 5.02
CA ALA A 54 -5.78 6.11 5.05
C ALA A 54 -5.06 5.41 3.89
N GLU A 55 -5.07 6.01 2.70
CA GLU A 55 -4.38 5.43 1.55
C GLU A 55 -2.87 5.37 1.77
N TYR A 56 -2.26 6.42 2.34
CA TYR A 56 -0.84 6.41 2.68
C TYR A 56 -0.53 5.40 3.78
N GLU A 57 -1.37 5.35 4.81
CA GLU A 57 -1.17 4.39 5.90
C GLU A 57 -1.18 2.95 5.40
N ALA A 58 -2.05 2.64 4.43
CA ALA A 58 -2.11 1.31 3.82
C ALA A 58 -0.81 0.98 3.10
N VAL A 59 -0.30 1.91 2.29
CA VAL A 59 0.95 1.71 1.56
C VAL A 59 2.10 1.46 2.53
N LEU A 60 2.21 2.28 3.58
CA LEU A 60 3.28 2.15 4.57
C LEU A 60 3.19 0.83 5.33
N TRP A 61 2.00 0.42 5.72
CA TRP A 61 1.81 -0.86 6.43
C TRP A 61 2.19 -2.04 5.54
N GLY A 62 1.75 -2.03 4.28
CA GLY A 62 2.10 -3.07 3.33
C GLY A 62 3.60 -3.15 3.07
N LEU A 63 4.26 -2.00 2.90
CA LEU A 63 5.71 -1.97 2.69
C LEU A 63 6.46 -2.49 3.90
N GLN A 64 6.00 -2.18 5.12
CA GLN A 64 6.57 -2.72 6.33
C GLN A 64 6.49 -4.25 6.34
N LYS A 65 5.34 -4.80 5.94
CA LYS A 65 5.14 -6.25 5.88
C LYS A 65 6.04 -6.91 4.85
N VAL A 66 6.28 -6.23 3.73
CA VAL A 66 7.22 -6.74 2.73
C VAL A 66 8.65 -6.77 3.28
N THR A 67 9.06 -5.75 4.06
CA THR A 67 10.41 -5.75 4.65
C THR A 67 10.61 -6.92 5.61
N GLU A 68 9.54 -7.35 6.30
CA GLU A 68 9.61 -8.50 7.20
C GLU A 68 9.94 -9.79 6.46
N ARG A 69 9.72 -9.85 5.16
CA ARG A 69 10.01 -11.00 4.31
C ARG A 69 11.43 -10.97 3.72
N ARG A 70 12.23 -9.98 4.09
CA ARG A 70 13.63 -9.83 3.62
C ARG A 70 13.73 -9.75 2.10
N CYS A 71 12.70 -9.20 1.48
CA CYS A 71 12.63 -9.03 0.04
C CYS A 71 13.49 -7.85 -0.40
N THR A 72 14.15 -7.96 -1.56
CA THR A 72 14.95 -6.87 -2.13
C THR A 72 14.29 -6.23 -3.34
N SER A 73 13.21 -6.81 -3.86
CA SER A 73 12.51 -6.30 -5.04
C SER A 73 11.01 -6.37 -4.82
N VAL A 74 10.33 -5.22 -4.90
CA VAL A 74 8.89 -5.14 -4.69
C VAL A 74 8.25 -4.17 -5.70
N ARG A 75 7.06 -4.56 -6.17
CA ARG A 75 6.19 -3.72 -6.97
C ARG A 75 4.93 -3.48 -6.16
N ALA A 76 4.66 -2.21 -5.84
CA ALA A 76 3.50 -1.83 -5.03
C ALA A 76 2.46 -1.15 -5.91
N PHE A 77 1.20 -1.49 -5.67
CA PHE A 77 0.07 -0.99 -6.45
C PHE A 77 -1.05 -0.52 -5.55
N CYS A 78 -1.63 0.63 -5.89
CA CYS A 78 -2.82 1.16 -5.22
C CYS A 78 -3.70 1.83 -6.27
N ASP A 79 -4.93 2.20 -5.91
CA ASP A 79 -5.82 2.87 -6.85
C ASP A 79 -5.76 4.40 -6.76
N SER A 80 -4.90 4.94 -5.90
CA SER A 80 -4.77 6.38 -5.71
C SER A 80 -3.68 6.97 -6.60
N GLU A 81 -4.08 7.63 -7.67
CA GLU A 81 -3.14 8.36 -8.52
C GLU A 81 -2.48 9.51 -7.76
N LEU A 82 -3.21 10.13 -6.83
CA LEU A 82 -2.67 11.24 -6.04
C LEU A 82 -1.46 10.78 -5.23
N VAL A 83 -1.59 9.67 -4.51
CA VAL A 83 -0.49 9.12 -3.71
C VAL A 83 0.72 8.82 -4.59
N VAL A 84 0.49 8.13 -5.71
CA VAL A 84 1.57 7.77 -6.63
C VAL A 84 2.29 9.01 -7.16
N LYS A 85 1.53 10.01 -7.58
CA LYS A 85 2.11 11.24 -8.14
C LYS A 85 2.81 12.10 -7.10
N GLN A 86 2.32 12.12 -5.86
CA GLN A 86 3.01 12.81 -4.78
C GLN A 86 4.33 12.12 -4.43
N VAL A 87 4.33 10.80 -4.34
CA VAL A 87 5.55 10.03 -4.04
C VAL A 87 6.58 10.19 -5.15
N SER A 88 6.15 10.18 -6.42
CA SER A 88 7.05 10.34 -7.56
C SER A 88 7.55 11.78 -7.75
N GLY A 89 6.93 12.74 -7.07
CA GLY A 89 7.27 14.15 -7.21
C GLY A 89 6.61 14.86 -8.37
N LYS A 90 5.72 14.19 -9.13
CA LYS A 90 4.99 14.82 -10.22
C LYS A 90 4.00 15.87 -9.72
N TYR A 91 3.38 15.60 -8.57
CA TYR A 91 2.51 16.58 -7.91
C TYR A 91 3.25 17.18 -6.73
N ARG A 92 3.23 18.51 -6.66
CA ARG A 92 3.79 19.21 -5.51
C ARG A 92 2.88 18.98 -4.32
N THR A 93 3.46 18.50 -3.21
CA THR A 93 2.72 18.22 -2.01
C THR A 93 2.72 19.45 -1.11
N LYS A 94 1.61 20.21 -1.13
CA LYS A 94 1.49 21.45 -0.35
C LYS A 94 1.11 21.20 1.10
N ASP A 95 0.34 20.14 1.38
CA ASP A 95 -0.05 19.78 2.73
C ASP A 95 1.14 19.15 3.44
N PRO A 96 1.62 19.75 4.57
CA PRO A 96 2.78 19.21 5.28
C PRO A 96 2.61 17.77 5.75
N ARG A 97 1.38 17.36 6.10
CA ARG A 97 1.12 15.99 6.55
C ARG A 97 1.30 15.00 5.40
N MET A 98 0.81 15.36 4.22
CA MET A 98 0.95 14.51 3.03
C MET A 98 2.41 14.45 2.60
N ALA A 99 3.15 15.57 2.73
CA ALA A 99 4.57 15.59 2.41
C ALA A 99 5.38 14.64 3.29
N ILE A 100 5.04 14.55 4.58
CA ILE A 100 5.68 13.62 5.51
C ILE A 100 5.39 12.18 5.09
N TYR A 101 4.14 11.87 4.76
CA TYR A 101 3.76 10.55 4.28
C TYR A 101 4.53 10.16 3.01
N ALA A 102 4.56 11.07 2.03
CA ALA A 102 5.25 10.81 0.77
C ALA A 102 6.74 10.54 0.99
N GLU A 103 7.38 11.29 1.88
CA GLU A 103 8.79 11.10 2.21
C GLU A 103 9.02 9.75 2.88
N ARG A 104 8.14 9.34 3.77
CA ARG A 104 8.23 8.02 4.43
C ARG A 104 8.16 6.89 3.40
N VAL A 105 7.28 7.01 2.40
CA VAL A 105 7.19 6.01 1.32
C VAL A 105 8.49 6.00 0.50
N ARG A 106 9.01 7.20 0.15
CA ARG A 106 10.25 7.29 -0.65
C ARG A 106 11.44 6.63 0.05
N LYS A 107 11.49 6.66 1.37
CA LYS A 107 12.60 6.04 2.12
C LYS A 107 12.69 4.55 1.91
N TYR A 108 11.61 3.89 1.54
CA TYR A 108 11.66 2.46 1.25
C TYR A 108 12.49 2.15 0.01
N LYS A 109 12.75 3.13 -0.86
CA LYS A 109 13.68 2.94 -1.99
C LYS A 109 15.10 2.65 -1.53
N GLU A 110 15.45 3.09 -0.34
CA GLU A 110 16.77 2.83 0.24
C GLU A 110 16.86 1.43 0.85
N ILE A 111 15.72 0.88 1.26
CA ILE A 111 15.63 -0.44 1.88
C ILE A 111 15.61 -1.53 0.80
N PHE A 112 14.84 -1.31 -0.28
CA PHE A 112 14.72 -2.26 -1.37
C PHE A 112 15.72 -1.93 -2.48
N GLY A 113 16.33 -2.96 -3.08
CA GLY A 113 17.18 -2.76 -4.25
C GLY A 113 16.37 -2.31 -5.46
N SER A 114 15.10 -2.74 -5.55
CA SER A 114 14.18 -2.33 -6.57
C SER A 114 12.81 -2.10 -5.97
N PHE A 115 12.27 -0.89 -6.13
CA PHE A 115 10.95 -0.52 -5.63
C PHE A 115 10.24 0.34 -6.65
N LYS A 116 9.03 -0.06 -7.01
CA LYS A 116 8.14 0.73 -7.88
C LYS A 116 6.78 0.83 -7.21
N LEU A 117 6.19 2.03 -7.30
CA LEU A 117 4.83 2.28 -6.87
C LEU A 117 4.03 2.80 -8.07
N ALA A 118 2.92 2.14 -8.37
CA ALA A 118 2.08 2.51 -9.51
C ALA A 118 0.61 2.49 -9.11
N SER A 119 -0.21 3.26 -9.82
CA SER A 119 -1.64 3.18 -9.66
C SER A 119 -2.21 2.15 -10.64
N VAL A 120 -3.27 1.47 -10.22
CA VAL A 120 -3.98 0.50 -11.04
C VAL A 120 -5.48 0.78 -10.96
N PRO A 121 -6.24 0.43 -12.01
CA PRO A 121 -7.68 0.64 -11.99
C PRO A 121 -8.35 -0.15 -10.86
N ARG A 122 -9.45 0.43 -10.33
CA ARG A 122 -10.21 -0.20 -9.25
C ARG A 122 -10.80 -1.56 -9.66
N GLU A 123 -10.98 -1.79 -10.95
CA GLU A 123 -11.51 -3.04 -11.49
C GLU A 123 -10.52 -4.20 -11.45
N ASN A 124 -9.25 -3.93 -11.20
CA ASN A 124 -8.23 -4.98 -11.05
C ASN A 124 -8.65 -5.93 -9.94
N PRO A 125 -8.64 -7.27 -10.17
CA PRO A 125 -9.10 -8.24 -9.16
C PRO A 125 -8.36 -8.15 -7.83
N ARG A 126 -7.07 -7.84 -7.86
CA ARG A 126 -6.27 -7.72 -6.63
C ARG A 126 -6.60 -6.44 -5.87
N THR A 127 -6.94 -5.38 -6.59
CA THR A 127 -7.42 -4.13 -6.00
C THR A 127 -8.78 -4.35 -5.36
N LYS A 128 -9.67 -5.11 -6.02
CA LYS A 128 -10.98 -5.46 -5.45
C LYS A 128 -10.84 -6.24 -4.17
N LEU A 129 -9.87 -7.14 -4.08
CA LEU A 129 -9.64 -7.91 -2.87
C LEU A 129 -9.33 -6.99 -1.68
N VAL A 130 -8.37 -6.07 -1.83
CA VAL A 130 -8.01 -5.17 -0.72
C VAL A 130 -9.14 -4.19 -0.40
N ASP A 131 -9.92 -3.77 -1.39
CA ASP A 131 -11.09 -2.94 -1.16
C ASP A 131 -12.14 -3.68 -0.31
N GLU A 132 -12.39 -4.94 -0.63
CA GLU A 132 -13.30 -5.78 0.16
C GLU A 132 -12.81 -5.96 1.60
N LEU A 133 -11.50 -6.14 1.78
CA LEU A 133 -10.91 -6.28 3.11
C LEU A 133 -11.08 -5.01 3.94
N VAL A 134 -10.93 -3.83 3.32
CA VAL A 134 -11.18 -2.55 3.99
C VAL A 134 -12.63 -2.44 4.43
N ASN A 135 -13.57 -2.75 3.52
CA ASN A 135 -14.99 -2.64 3.83
C ASN A 135 -15.41 -3.62 4.93
N GLU A 136 -14.90 -4.85 4.88
CA GLU A 136 -15.17 -5.84 5.93
C GLU A 136 -14.66 -5.35 7.30
N ALA A 137 -13.47 -4.75 7.35
CA ALA A 137 -12.93 -4.20 8.59
C ALA A 137 -13.80 -3.08 9.14
N LEU A 138 -14.31 -2.20 8.26
CA LEU A 138 -15.17 -1.08 8.67
C LEU A 138 -16.56 -1.54 9.09
N ASP A 139 -17.04 -2.66 8.56
CA ASP A 139 -18.38 -3.19 8.87
C ASP A 139 -18.44 -3.95 10.19
N LYS A 140 -17.34 -4.26 10.79
CA LYS A 140 -17.32 -5.00 12.07
C LYS A 140 -17.67 -4.15 13.26
#